data_a345c20dfb28efc56727083a28f9c199
#
_entry.id   a345c20dfb28efc56727083a28f9c199
#
_cell.length_a   1.000
_cell.length_b   1.000
_cell.length_c   1.000
_cell.angle_alpha   90.00
_cell.angle_beta   90.00
_cell.angle_gamma   90.00
#
_symmetry.space_group_name_H-M   'P 1'
#
loop_
_entity.id
_entity.type
_entity.pdbx_description
1 polymer ?
#
loop_
_entity_poly.entity_id
_entity_poly.type
_entity_poly.pdbx_seq_one_letter_code
_entity_poly.pdbx_strand_id
1 'polypeptide(L)'
;MKTVLISGGSGFIGSHLCRTLSDLGWHLLVLTRNRHQAAQKLPSDITLIDNLKQLDTYSPVDILINLAGQSLADGRWSKSRKEQIINSRIGTTDALYNFFKLQTKPPEIVISGSAIGYYGADTGNDKAIAEDSPVLANFSQQLCADWEQSARQFEHLGSRVCYLRTGIVLGEQGALAKMLTPFKLGLGGPIGNGRQWMPWIHIEDIVTIILYCIQQDDLKGPVNGTAPEPVRNRDFVRILGAVLKRPALLPMPAPIVRLLFGQMGHELLLQGQRVIPKKLEDRGFQFKYTDLHSALNDLLT
;
A
#
# COMPACT_ATOMS: atom_id res chain seq x y z
N MET A 1 2.28 27.29 -4.38
CA MET A 1 2.70 26.15 -3.52
C MET A 1 1.44 25.33 -3.23
N LYS A 2 1.43 24.02 -3.48
CA LYS A 2 0.24 23.18 -3.21
C LYS A 2 0.20 22.76 -1.74
N THR A 3 -0.99 22.79 -1.14
CA THR A 3 -1.23 22.29 0.21
C THR A 3 -1.74 20.84 0.12
N VAL A 4 -1.05 19.94 0.79
CA VAL A 4 -1.33 18.50 0.76
C VAL A 4 -1.73 18.02 2.15
N LEU A 5 -2.92 17.43 2.26
CA LEU A 5 -3.32 16.69 3.44
C LEU A 5 -3.01 15.20 3.27
N ILE A 6 -2.28 14.64 4.22
CA ILE A 6 -1.92 13.21 4.21
C ILE A 6 -2.49 12.54 5.46
N SER A 7 -3.38 11.56 5.29
CA SER A 7 -3.72 10.62 6.36
C SER A 7 -2.88 9.34 6.24
N GLY A 8 -2.42 8.81 7.38
CA GLY A 8 -1.44 7.71 7.37
C GLY A 8 0.00 8.15 7.08
N GLY A 9 0.30 9.46 7.13
CA GLY A 9 1.63 10.02 6.84
C GLY A 9 2.74 9.51 7.76
N SER A 10 2.45 9.11 9.00
CA SER A 10 3.44 8.51 9.91
C SER A 10 3.62 6.99 9.73
N GLY A 11 2.91 6.37 8.79
CA GLY A 11 3.05 4.96 8.41
C GLY A 11 4.24 4.72 7.48
N PHE A 12 4.45 3.46 7.07
CA PHE A 12 5.59 3.05 6.25
C PHE A 12 5.68 3.85 4.93
N ILE A 13 4.71 3.73 4.05
CA ILE A 13 4.69 4.48 2.77
C ILE A 13 4.60 5.99 3.05
N GLY A 14 3.72 6.38 3.97
CA GLY A 14 3.45 7.78 4.27
C GLY A 14 4.67 8.56 4.75
N SER A 15 5.55 7.97 5.56
CA SER A 15 6.75 8.66 6.06
C SER A 15 7.79 8.91 4.97
N HIS A 16 7.95 7.98 4.02
CA HIS A 16 8.79 8.19 2.83
C HIS A 16 8.20 9.27 1.93
N LEU A 17 6.89 9.20 1.66
CA LEU A 17 6.19 10.21 0.88
C LEU A 17 6.31 11.60 1.51
N CYS A 18 6.11 11.71 2.82
CA CYS A 18 6.25 12.97 3.54
C CYS A 18 7.64 13.59 3.40
N ARG A 19 8.71 12.81 3.51
CA ARG A 19 10.08 13.27 3.28
C ARG A 19 10.26 13.79 1.86
N THR A 20 9.89 12.98 0.87
CA THR A 20 10.01 13.37 -0.54
C THR A 20 9.24 14.65 -0.86
N LEU A 21 8.03 14.81 -0.38
CA LEU A 21 7.22 16.02 -0.61
C LEU A 21 7.75 17.24 0.15
N SER A 22 8.29 17.05 1.36
CA SER A 22 8.98 18.11 2.13
C SER A 22 10.22 18.61 1.39
N ASP A 23 11.07 17.68 0.88
CA ASP A 23 12.26 18.00 0.09
C ASP A 23 11.92 18.76 -1.21
N LEU A 24 10.73 18.52 -1.77
CA LEU A 24 10.19 19.25 -2.92
C LEU A 24 9.56 20.61 -2.53
N GLY A 25 9.58 20.97 -1.25
CA GLY A 25 9.09 22.24 -0.74
C GLY A 25 7.57 22.38 -0.71
N TRP A 26 6.81 21.28 -0.62
CA TRP A 26 5.36 21.31 -0.54
C TRP A 26 4.87 21.60 0.89
N HIS A 27 3.74 22.30 1.02
CA HIS A 27 3.13 22.51 2.32
C HIS A 27 2.33 21.30 2.76
N LEU A 28 2.82 20.60 3.81
CA LEU A 28 2.26 19.32 4.24
C LEU A 28 1.51 19.42 5.56
N LEU A 29 0.30 18.91 5.56
CA LEU A 29 -0.54 18.69 6.72
C LEU A 29 -0.70 17.17 6.91
N VAL A 30 -0.33 16.64 8.07
CA VAL A 30 -0.47 15.19 8.34
C VAL A 30 -1.51 14.96 9.43
N LEU A 31 -2.60 14.30 9.05
CA LEU A 31 -3.62 13.85 10.00
C LEU A 31 -3.14 12.59 10.72
N THR A 32 -2.98 12.67 12.03
CA THR A 32 -2.46 11.58 12.87
C THR A 32 -3.21 11.49 14.20
N ARG A 33 -3.38 10.27 14.70
CA ARG A 33 -3.97 10.00 16.02
C ARG A 33 -2.99 10.27 17.18
N ASN A 34 -1.70 10.33 16.88
CA ASN A 34 -0.66 10.54 17.89
C ASN A 34 0.42 11.47 17.32
N ARG A 35 0.27 12.77 17.62
CA ARG A 35 1.19 13.84 17.16
C ARG A 35 2.61 13.62 17.67
N HIS A 36 2.77 13.17 18.91
CA HIS A 36 4.08 12.95 19.50
C HIS A 36 4.86 11.84 18.76
N GLN A 37 4.24 10.71 18.48
CA GLN A 37 4.88 9.64 17.69
C GLN A 37 5.12 10.06 16.23
N ALA A 38 4.23 10.83 15.63
CA ALA A 38 4.40 11.31 14.27
C ALA A 38 5.58 12.29 14.17
N ALA A 39 5.74 13.19 15.12
CA ALA A 39 6.85 14.17 15.19
C ALA A 39 8.23 13.50 15.28
N GLN A 40 8.32 12.29 15.84
CA GLN A 40 9.58 11.54 15.91
C GLN A 40 9.99 10.89 14.57
N LYS A 41 9.06 10.76 13.63
CA LYS A 41 9.24 10.02 12.36
C LYS A 41 9.27 10.92 11.14
N LEU A 42 8.69 12.10 11.25
CA LEU A 42 8.48 13.01 10.13
C LEU A 42 9.38 14.24 10.24
N PRO A 43 9.71 14.87 9.10
CA PRO A 43 10.38 16.17 9.09
C PRO A 43 9.69 17.23 9.97
N SER A 44 10.47 18.13 10.56
CA SER A 44 9.97 19.13 11.53
C SER A 44 9.16 20.26 10.90
N ASP A 45 9.26 20.46 9.60
CA ASP A 45 8.52 21.46 8.80
C ASP A 45 7.08 21.00 8.48
N ILE A 46 6.74 19.76 8.81
CA ILE A 46 5.40 19.20 8.56
C ILE A 46 4.44 19.58 9.69
N THR A 47 3.31 20.15 9.34
CA THR A 47 2.26 20.45 10.28
C THR A 47 1.46 19.20 10.65
N LEU A 48 1.42 18.86 11.93
CA LEU A 48 0.68 17.73 12.46
C LEU A 48 -0.67 18.16 13.02
N ILE A 49 -1.75 17.53 12.52
CA ILE A 49 -3.10 17.73 13.01
C ILE A 49 -3.69 16.42 13.52
N ASP A 50 -4.55 16.46 14.52
CA ASP A 50 -5.25 15.30 15.09
C ASP A 50 -6.78 15.40 14.94
N ASN A 51 -7.25 16.56 14.44
CA ASN A 51 -8.66 16.81 14.17
C ASN A 51 -8.81 17.59 12.85
N LEU A 52 -9.74 17.16 12.01
CA LEU A 52 -10.03 17.81 10.73
C LEU A 52 -10.50 19.27 10.87
N LYS A 53 -11.15 19.65 11.98
CA LYS A 53 -11.52 21.04 12.25
C LYS A 53 -10.33 21.99 12.31
N GLN A 54 -9.14 21.51 12.58
CA GLN A 54 -7.92 22.32 12.55
C GLN A 54 -7.56 22.79 11.14
N LEU A 55 -8.08 22.14 10.10
CA LEU A 55 -7.87 22.54 8.70
C LEU A 55 -8.48 23.91 8.40
N ASP A 56 -9.49 24.35 9.14
CA ASP A 56 -10.13 25.67 8.95
C ASP A 56 -9.17 26.85 9.20
N THR A 57 -8.03 26.58 9.86
CA THR A 57 -6.98 27.57 10.15
C THR A 57 -5.91 27.66 9.07
N TYR A 58 -5.94 26.77 8.05
CA TYR A 58 -4.94 26.69 7.00
C TYR A 58 -5.52 27.07 5.64
N SER A 59 -4.65 27.23 4.64
CA SER A 59 -5.05 27.37 3.25
C SER A 59 -5.85 26.15 2.80
N PRO A 60 -6.76 26.29 1.82
CA PRO A 60 -7.51 25.16 1.26
C PRO A 60 -6.56 24.02 0.86
N VAL A 61 -7.00 22.80 1.12
CA VAL A 61 -6.26 21.60 0.74
C VAL A 61 -6.45 21.36 -0.77
N ASP A 62 -5.36 21.38 -1.52
CA ASP A 62 -5.39 21.15 -2.97
C ASP A 62 -5.37 19.63 -3.27
N ILE A 63 -4.64 18.86 -2.47
CA ILE A 63 -4.44 17.42 -2.67
C ILE A 63 -4.70 16.66 -1.37
N LEU A 64 -5.51 15.63 -1.44
CA LEU A 64 -5.72 14.67 -0.36
C LEU A 64 -5.04 13.33 -0.71
N ILE A 65 -4.14 12.86 0.17
CA ILE A 65 -3.53 11.54 0.07
C ILE A 65 -3.96 10.71 1.29
N ASN A 66 -4.81 9.73 1.07
CA ASN A 66 -5.35 8.88 2.13
C ASN A 66 -4.69 7.49 2.13
N LEU A 67 -3.65 7.32 2.92
CA LEU A 67 -2.94 6.05 3.14
C LEU A 67 -3.26 5.44 4.50
N ALA A 68 -4.28 5.94 5.19
CA ALA A 68 -4.67 5.43 6.50
C ALA A 68 -5.16 3.99 6.43
N GLY A 69 -4.63 3.13 7.27
CA GLY A 69 -5.04 1.74 7.37
C GLY A 69 -4.18 0.98 8.37
N GLN A 70 -4.82 0.16 9.22
CA GLN A 70 -4.09 -0.76 10.08
C GLN A 70 -3.52 -1.92 9.25
N SER A 71 -2.34 -2.43 9.65
CA SER A 71 -1.72 -3.57 8.98
C SER A 71 -2.66 -4.79 8.94
N LEU A 72 -2.81 -5.40 7.76
CA LEU A 72 -3.56 -6.64 7.57
C LEU A 72 -2.82 -7.85 8.15
N ALA A 73 -1.48 -7.80 8.19
CA ALA A 73 -0.61 -8.90 8.57
C ALA A 73 -0.25 -8.92 10.07
N ASP A 74 -0.95 -8.13 10.91
CA ASP A 74 -0.70 -8.10 12.36
C ASP A 74 -1.71 -9.02 13.08
N GLY A 75 -1.45 -10.33 13.02
CA GLY A 75 -2.20 -11.35 13.71
C GLY A 75 -3.39 -11.90 12.92
N ARG A 76 -4.15 -12.80 13.59
CA ARG A 76 -5.31 -13.48 12.99
C ARG A 76 -6.48 -12.52 12.80
N TRP A 77 -7.29 -12.76 11.78
CA TRP A 77 -8.49 -11.98 11.50
C TRP A 77 -9.69 -12.48 12.32
N SER A 78 -9.74 -12.08 13.60
CA SER A 78 -10.96 -12.19 14.40
C SER A 78 -12.02 -11.19 13.91
N LYS A 79 -13.27 -11.33 14.38
CA LYS A 79 -14.36 -10.39 14.08
C LYS A 79 -13.95 -8.96 14.46
N SER A 80 -13.49 -8.75 15.69
CA SER A 80 -13.04 -7.43 16.17
C SER A 80 -11.86 -6.89 15.35
N ARG A 81 -10.90 -7.75 14.95
CA ARG A 81 -9.78 -7.33 14.12
C ARG A 81 -10.23 -6.88 12.72
N LYS A 82 -11.16 -7.59 12.11
CA LYS A 82 -11.76 -7.18 10.82
C LYS A 82 -12.47 -5.84 10.94
N GLU A 83 -13.24 -5.62 11.99
CA GLU A 83 -13.91 -4.34 12.26
C GLU A 83 -12.89 -3.19 12.37
N GLN A 84 -11.79 -3.39 13.10
CA GLN A 84 -10.71 -2.40 13.20
C GLN A 84 -10.06 -2.12 11.83
N ILE A 85 -9.82 -3.16 11.02
CA ILE A 85 -9.26 -3.05 9.68
C ILE A 85 -10.19 -2.24 8.78
N ILE A 86 -11.49 -2.53 8.78
CA ILE A 86 -12.53 -1.83 8.04
C ILE A 86 -12.60 -0.36 8.47
N ASN A 87 -12.77 -0.11 9.77
CA ASN A 87 -12.91 1.24 10.30
C ASN A 87 -11.68 2.12 10.06
N SER A 88 -10.48 1.53 10.10
CA SER A 88 -9.25 2.28 9.84
C SER A 88 -9.11 2.75 8.39
N ARG A 89 -9.88 2.21 7.46
CA ARG A 89 -9.89 2.54 6.03
C ARG A 89 -11.15 3.29 5.65
N ILE A 90 -12.27 2.60 5.68
CA ILE A 90 -13.57 3.11 5.24
C ILE A 90 -14.03 4.23 6.18
N GLY A 91 -14.01 4.02 7.51
CA GLY A 91 -14.38 5.05 8.47
C GLY A 91 -13.51 6.31 8.38
N THR A 92 -12.20 6.15 8.12
CA THR A 92 -11.31 7.32 7.89
C THR A 92 -11.64 8.01 6.57
N THR A 93 -11.89 7.28 5.50
CA THR A 93 -12.25 7.85 4.19
C THR A 93 -13.58 8.59 4.24
N ASP A 94 -14.57 8.01 4.90
CA ASP A 94 -15.89 8.64 5.09
C ASP A 94 -15.80 9.91 5.95
N ALA A 95 -14.97 9.90 7.00
CA ALA A 95 -14.75 11.09 7.83
C ALA A 95 -14.10 12.23 7.03
N LEU A 96 -13.12 11.91 6.17
CA LEU A 96 -12.50 12.87 5.25
C LEU A 96 -13.51 13.40 4.23
N TYR A 97 -14.29 12.52 3.60
CA TYR A 97 -15.32 12.92 2.65
C TYR A 97 -16.36 13.84 3.30
N ASN A 98 -16.91 13.47 4.47
CA ASN A 98 -17.91 14.24 5.18
C ASN A 98 -17.38 15.62 5.60
N PHE A 99 -16.10 15.75 5.91
CA PHE A 99 -15.47 17.04 6.17
C PHE A 99 -15.40 17.88 4.88
N PHE A 100 -14.82 17.33 3.80
CA PHE A 100 -14.63 18.09 2.56
C PHE A 100 -15.93 18.42 1.81
N LYS A 101 -16.99 17.61 1.98
CA LYS A 101 -18.32 17.91 1.45
C LYS A 101 -18.90 19.22 1.96
N LEU A 102 -18.47 19.69 3.13
CA LEU A 102 -18.92 20.94 3.75
C LEU A 102 -18.01 22.13 3.41
N GLN A 103 -16.87 21.89 2.75
CA GLN A 103 -15.93 22.93 2.39
C GLN A 103 -16.32 23.60 1.07
N THR A 104 -16.06 24.89 0.94
CA THR A 104 -16.27 25.65 -0.28
C THR A 104 -15.34 25.24 -1.41
N LYS A 105 -14.14 24.75 -1.06
CA LYS A 105 -13.12 24.25 -2.00
C LYS A 105 -12.66 22.86 -1.56
N PRO A 106 -13.24 21.78 -2.07
CA PRO A 106 -12.75 20.42 -1.85
C PRO A 106 -11.40 20.20 -2.58
N PRO A 107 -10.64 19.15 -2.22
CA PRO A 107 -9.38 18.86 -2.91
C PRO A 107 -9.60 18.55 -4.38
N GLU A 108 -8.73 19.12 -5.23
CA GLU A 108 -8.76 18.89 -6.69
C GLU A 108 -8.38 17.43 -7.03
N ILE A 109 -7.44 16.86 -6.22
CA ILE A 109 -6.89 15.53 -6.43
C ILE A 109 -7.01 14.72 -5.14
N VAL A 110 -7.49 13.49 -5.27
CA VAL A 110 -7.54 12.52 -4.18
C VAL A 110 -6.80 11.25 -4.59
N ILE A 111 -5.75 10.90 -3.84
CA ILE A 111 -5.08 9.60 -3.95
C ILE A 111 -5.53 8.77 -2.76
N SER A 112 -6.35 7.77 -3.02
CA SER A 112 -6.81 6.84 -1.98
C SER A 112 -6.02 5.55 -2.02
N GLY A 113 -5.53 5.11 -0.88
CA GLY A 113 -5.02 3.76 -0.73
C GLY A 113 -6.07 2.73 -1.12
N SER A 114 -5.59 1.66 -1.70
CA SER A 114 -6.25 0.38 -1.96
C SER A 114 -5.16 -0.71 -1.92
N ALA A 115 -5.46 -1.91 -2.32
CA ALA A 115 -4.47 -2.99 -2.40
C ALA A 115 -4.80 -3.96 -3.54
N ILE A 116 -3.81 -4.73 -3.98
CA ILE A 116 -3.99 -5.83 -4.93
C ILE A 116 -4.98 -6.90 -4.44
N GLY A 117 -5.32 -6.90 -3.15
CA GLY A 117 -6.41 -7.68 -2.57
C GLY A 117 -7.76 -7.43 -3.25
N TYR A 118 -7.94 -6.29 -3.94
CA TYR A 118 -9.11 -5.98 -4.76
C TYR A 118 -9.46 -7.08 -5.77
N TYR A 119 -8.46 -7.76 -6.32
CA TYR A 119 -8.69 -8.82 -7.31
C TYR A 119 -9.15 -10.15 -6.70
N GLY A 120 -9.16 -10.27 -5.37
CA GLY A 120 -9.34 -11.54 -4.67
C GLY A 120 -8.06 -12.37 -4.72
N ALA A 121 -8.15 -13.67 -4.56
CA ALA A 121 -6.97 -14.52 -4.50
C ALA A 121 -7.15 -15.81 -5.30
N ASP A 122 -6.34 -16.00 -6.33
CA ASP A 122 -6.28 -17.24 -7.12
C ASP A 122 -4.82 -17.63 -7.37
N THR A 123 -4.41 -18.77 -6.85
CA THR A 123 -3.05 -19.33 -7.07
C THR A 123 -2.95 -20.27 -8.26
N GLY A 124 -4.08 -20.62 -8.89
CA GLY A 124 -4.15 -21.59 -9.95
C GLY A 124 -3.88 -21.02 -11.34
N ASN A 125 -3.83 -19.70 -11.49
CA ASN A 125 -3.82 -19.03 -12.77
C ASN A 125 -2.54 -18.20 -12.96
N ASP A 126 -1.89 -18.33 -14.12
CA ASP A 126 -0.72 -17.55 -14.53
C ASP A 126 -1.08 -16.31 -15.37
N LYS A 127 -2.38 -16.07 -15.57
CA LYS A 127 -2.85 -14.91 -16.32
C LYS A 127 -2.45 -13.62 -15.61
N ALA A 128 -1.89 -12.69 -16.36
CA ALA A 128 -1.61 -11.35 -15.86
C ALA A 128 -2.92 -10.62 -15.53
N ILE A 129 -2.93 -9.93 -14.40
CA ILE A 129 -4.07 -9.16 -13.88
C ILE A 129 -3.72 -7.68 -13.97
N ALA A 130 -4.46 -6.99 -14.83
CA ALA A 130 -4.42 -5.54 -15.01
C ALA A 130 -5.55 -4.85 -14.22
N GLU A 131 -5.62 -3.52 -14.29
CA GLU A 131 -6.54 -2.70 -13.52
C GLU A 131 -8.03 -2.95 -13.81
N ASP A 132 -8.36 -3.45 -14.99
CA ASP A 132 -9.70 -3.78 -15.47
C ASP A 132 -10.06 -5.27 -15.36
N SER A 133 -9.17 -6.08 -14.80
CA SER A 133 -9.37 -7.53 -14.70
C SER A 133 -10.52 -7.88 -13.74
N PRO A 134 -11.23 -9.01 -13.99
CA PRO A 134 -12.29 -9.48 -13.12
C PRO A 134 -11.77 -9.84 -11.72
N VAL A 135 -12.67 -9.80 -10.75
CA VAL A 135 -12.37 -10.04 -9.34
C VAL A 135 -12.91 -11.39 -8.85
N LEU A 136 -12.27 -11.95 -7.82
CA LEU A 136 -12.72 -13.15 -7.12
C LEU A 136 -13.11 -12.77 -5.69
N ALA A 137 -14.33 -13.13 -5.29
CA ALA A 137 -14.88 -12.74 -4.00
C ALA A 137 -14.14 -13.41 -2.83
N ASN A 138 -13.63 -12.59 -1.91
CA ASN A 138 -13.14 -12.97 -0.59
C ASN A 138 -13.15 -11.74 0.34
N PHE A 139 -12.69 -11.88 1.59
CA PHE A 139 -12.68 -10.75 2.53
C PHE A 139 -11.77 -9.59 2.07
N SER A 140 -10.59 -9.89 1.54
CA SER A 140 -9.65 -8.87 1.06
C SER A 140 -10.21 -8.11 -0.12
N GLN A 141 -10.90 -8.80 -1.04
CA GLN A 141 -11.56 -8.18 -2.18
C GLN A 141 -12.68 -7.25 -1.74
N GLN A 142 -13.59 -7.73 -0.87
CA GLN A 142 -14.70 -6.91 -0.38
C GLN A 142 -14.21 -5.67 0.35
N LEU A 143 -13.19 -5.82 1.22
CA LEU A 143 -12.58 -4.70 1.92
C LEU A 143 -12.05 -3.63 0.98
N CYS A 144 -11.32 -4.04 -0.09
CA CYS A 144 -10.77 -3.10 -1.06
C CYS A 144 -11.87 -2.46 -1.90
N ALA A 145 -12.88 -3.22 -2.31
CA ALA A 145 -14.01 -2.70 -3.08
C ALA A 145 -14.81 -1.65 -2.28
N ASP A 146 -15.09 -1.92 -1.01
CA ASP A 146 -15.78 -0.98 -0.13
C ASP A 146 -14.94 0.28 0.12
N TRP A 147 -13.60 0.11 0.25
CA TRP A 147 -12.70 1.24 0.42
C TRP A 147 -12.64 2.12 -0.82
N GLU A 148 -12.51 1.54 -2.04
CA GLU A 148 -12.57 2.28 -3.30
C GLU A 148 -13.94 2.95 -3.50
N GLN A 149 -15.03 2.28 -3.11
CA GLN A 149 -16.37 2.85 -3.17
C GLN A 149 -16.55 4.05 -2.24
N SER A 150 -15.99 3.99 -1.01
CA SER A 150 -15.97 5.13 -0.10
C SER A 150 -15.16 6.31 -0.69
N ALA A 151 -13.99 6.05 -1.27
CA ALA A 151 -13.18 7.08 -1.91
C ALA A 151 -13.82 7.67 -3.17
N ARG A 152 -14.59 6.89 -3.91
CA ARG A 152 -15.30 7.34 -5.12
C ARG A 152 -16.25 8.51 -4.86
N GLN A 153 -16.76 8.65 -3.63
CA GLN A 153 -17.65 9.76 -3.27
C GLN A 153 -17.02 11.13 -3.56
N PHE A 154 -15.68 11.26 -3.49
CA PHE A 154 -14.99 12.50 -3.81
C PHE A 154 -15.16 12.95 -5.27
N GLU A 155 -15.47 12.03 -6.19
CA GLU A 155 -15.78 12.38 -7.58
C GLU A 155 -17.04 13.29 -7.66
N HIS A 156 -18.00 13.13 -6.75
CA HIS A 156 -19.19 14.00 -6.66
C HIS A 156 -18.86 15.42 -6.16
N LEU A 157 -17.68 15.61 -5.58
CA LEU A 157 -17.18 16.93 -5.18
C LEU A 157 -16.35 17.59 -6.30
N GLY A 158 -16.20 16.91 -7.46
CA GLY A 158 -15.38 17.36 -8.58
C GLY A 158 -13.90 16.96 -8.47
N SER A 159 -13.52 16.16 -7.47
CA SER A 159 -12.14 15.69 -7.32
C SER A 159 -11.78 14.63 -8.36
N ARG A 160 -10.57 14.69 -8.88
CA ARG A 160 -9.97 13.59 -9.65
C ARG A 160 -9.44 12.54 -8.66
N VAL A 161 -9.97 11.32 -8.72
CA VAL A 161 -9.66 10.26 -7.75
C VAL A 161 -8.84 9.16 -8.38
N CYS A 162 -7.71 8.78 -7.73
CA CYS A 162 -6.92 7.59 -8.04
C CYS A 162 -7.01 6.59 -6.87
N TYR A 163 -7.25 5.30 -7.19
CA TYR A 163 -7.24 4.20 -6.22
C TYR A 163 -5.93 3.44 -6.37
N LEU A 164 -5.00 3.62 -5.44
CA LEU A 164 -3.68 3.00 -5.49
C LEU A 164 -3.74 1.57 -4.96
N ARG A 165 -3.88 0.59 -5.85
CA ARG A 165 -3.89 -0.85 -5.53
C ARG A 165 -2.46 -1.32 -5.30
N THR A 166 -1.99 -1.14 -4.07
CA THR A 166 -0.60 -1.38 -3.68
C THR A 166 -0.31 -2.88 -3.55
N GLY A 167 0.80 -3.32 -4.12
CA GLY A 167 1.39 -4.65 -3.95
C GLY A 167 2.14 -4.81 -2.63
N ILE A 168 3.03 -5.79 -2.56
CA ILE A 168 3.90 -6.02 -1.41
C ILE A 168 5.03 -4.99 -1.44
N VAL A 169 4.92 -3.94 -0.62
CA VAL A 169 5.95 -2.89 -0.56
C VAL A 169 7.18 -3.42 0.16
N LEU A 170 8.32 -3.34 -0.54
CA LEU A 170 9.64 -3.70 -0.01
C LEU A 170 10.35 -2.45 0.52
N GLY A 171 10.90 -2.56 1.72
CA GLY A 171 11.66 -1.52 2.41
C GLY A 171 11.97 -1.96 3.84
N GLU A 172 12.43 -1.02 4.67
CA GLU A 172 12.86 -1.28 6.04
C GLU A 172 11.75 -1.69 7.01
N GLN A 173 10.49 -1.57 6.58
CA GLN A 173 9.30 -1.95 7.34
C GLN A 173 8.42 -2.91 6.52
N GLY A 174 7.25 -3.26 7.07
CA GLY A 174 6.25 -4.05 6.36
C GLY A 174 6.60 -5.54 6.26
N ALA A 175 6.29 -6.12 5.09
CA ALA A 175 6.42 -7.56 4.86
C ALA A 175 7.88 -8.02 4.87
N LEU A 176 8.78 -7.28 4.22
CA LEU A 176 10.20 -7.62 4.14
C LEU A 176 10.83 -7.67 5.53
N ALA A 177 10.60 -6.66 6.36
CA ALA A 177 11.14 -6.63 7.73
C ALA A 177 10.73 -7.87 8.56
N LYS A 178 9.48 -8.34 8.39
CA LYS A 178 9.00 -9.55 9.07
C LYS A 178 9.69 -10.84 8.57
N MET A 179 10.10 -10.85 7.30
CA MET A 179 10.81 -11.98 6.70
C MET A 179 12.30 -12.01 7.10
N LEU A 180 12.93 -10.84 7.32
CA LEU A 180 14.38 -10.76 7.55
C LEU A 180 14.86 -11.58 8.74
N THR A 181 14.13 -11.57 9.87
CA THR A 181 14.57 -12.28 11.08
C THR A 181 14.76 -13.78 10.86
N PRO A 182 13.76 -14.56 10.38
CA PRO A 182 13.96 -15.98 10.11
C PRO A 182 15.00 -16.22 9.01
N PHE A 183 15.09 -15.38 7.98
CA PHE A 183 16.07 -15.55 6.92
C PHE A 183 17.51 -15.33 7.40
N LYS A 184 17.76 -14.28 8.20
CA LYS A 184 19.09 -14.03 8.80
C LYS A 184 19.55 -15.18 9.68
N LEU A 185 18.64 -15.91 10.31
CA LEU A 185 18.91 -17.11 11.12
C LEU A 185 19.05 -18.40 10.27
N GLY A 186 18.93 -18.32 8.94
CA GLY A 186 18.98 -19.51 8.07
C GLY A 186 17.70 -20.37 8.12
N LEU A 187 16.64 -19.88 8.75
CA LEU A 187 15.35 -20.57 8.91
C LEU A 187 14.33 -20.15 7.83
N GLY A 188 14.75 -19.39 6.81
CA GLY A 188 13.93 -18.99 5.71
C GLY A 188 13.57 -20.14 4.77
N GLY A 189 12.43 -20.00 4.09
CA GLY A 189 12.00 -20.96 3.09
C GLY A 189 10.66 -20.62 2.47
N PRO A 190 10.24 -21.35 1.43
CA PRO A 190 8.98 -21.09 0.76
C PRO A 190 7.78 -21.36 1.66
N ILE A 191 6.72 -20.57 1.48
CA ILE A 191 5.46 -20.73 2.20
C ILE A 191 4.51 -21.60 1.35
N GLY A 192 3.96 -22.64 1.96
CA GLY A 192 3.13 -23.64 1.27
C GLY A 192 3.93 -24.36 0.19
N ASN A 193 3.40 -24.38 -1.04
CA ASN A 193 4.08 -24.94 -2.22
C ASN A 193 4.95 -23.92 -2.97
N GLY A 194 4.99 -22.67 -2.52
CA GLY A 194 5.78 -21.59 -3.10
C GLY A 194 5.33 -21.13 -4.49
N ARG A 195 4.14 -21.57 -4.97
CA ARG A 195 3.64 -21.22 -6.32
C ARG A 195 2.84 -19.93 -6.38
N GLN A 196 2.40 -19.40 -5.24
CA GLN A 196 1.66 -18.13 -5.18
C GLN A 196 2.51 -16.98 -5.70
N TRP A 197 1.89 -16.10 -6.47
CA TRP A 197 2.51 -14.89 -6.97
C TRP A 197 2.68 -13.86 -5.85
N MET A 198 3.76 -13.14 -5.90
CA MET A 198 4.10 -12.02 -5.00
C MET A 198 4.34 -10.77 -5.84
N PRO A 199 3.29 -10.02 -6.18
CA PRO A 199 3.43 -8.72 -6.83
C PRO A 199 4.02 -7.75 -5.81
N TRP A 200 5.27 -7.42 -5.98
CA TRP A 200 6.05 -6.54 -5.11
C TRP A 200 6.22 -5.16 -5.73
N ILE A 201 6.64 -4.19 -4.93
CA ILE A 201 7.07 -2.86 -5.35
C ILE A 201 8.11 -2.33 -4.39
N HIS A 202 9.13 -1.64 -4.89
CA HIS A 202 10.09 -0.94 -4.04
C HIS A 202 9.46 0.30 -3.41
N ILE A 203 9.88 0.66 -2.19
CA ILE A 203 9.33 1.82 -1.47
C ILE A 203 9.51 3.13 -2.24
N GLU A 204 10.62 3.32 -2.94
CA GLU A 204 10.83 4.53 -3.75
C GLU A 204 9.90 4.57 -4.96
N ASP A 205 9.69 3.44 -5.63
CA ASP A 205 8.80 3.38 -6.79
C ASP A 205 7.34 3.65 -6.41
N ILE A 206 6.85 3.13 -5.27
CA ILE A 206 5.47 3.44 -4.85
C ILE A 206 5.30 4.92 -4.52
N VAL A 207 6.30 5.58 -3.94
CA VAL A 207 6.30 7.03 -3.71
C VAL A 207 6.29 7.78 -5.04
N THR A 208 7.13 7.37 -6.00
CA THR A 208 7.17 7.97 -7.34
C THR A 208 5.86 7.77 -8.10
N ILE A 209 5.20 6.62 -7.96
CA ILE A 209 3.85 6.36 -8.53
C ILE A 209 2.83 7.34 -7.95
N ILE A 210 2.86 7.61 -6.63
CA ILE A 210 1.96 8.61 -6.03
C ILE A 210 2.20 9.99 -6.63
N LEU A 211 3.45 10.41 -6.77
CA LEU A 211 3.81 11.68 -7.41
C LEU A 211 3.34 11.72 -8.87
N TYR A 212 3.54 10.64 -9.61
CA TYR A 212 3.07 10.50 -10.98
C TYR A 212 1.55 10.63 -11.08
N CYS A 213 0.79 9.98 -10.20
CA CYS A 213 -0.66 10.13 -10.12
C CYS A 213 -1.11 11.58 -9.86
N ILE A 214 -0.32 12.34 -9.11
CA ILE A 214 -0.62 13.76 -8.84
C ILE A 214 -0.35 14.61 -10.08
N GLN A 215 0.74 14.35 -10.81
CA GLN A 215 1.23 15.15 -11.93
C GLN A 215 0.46 14.90 -13.23
N GLN A 216 -0.15 13.74 -13.41
CA GLN A 216 -0.88 13.37 -14.63
C GLN A 216 -2.36 13.74 -14.50
N ASP A 217 -2.80 14.81 -15.13
CA ASP A 217 -4.16 15.35 -15.00
C ASP A 217 -5.25 14.42 -15.52
N ASP A 218 -4.94 13.57 -16.49
CA ASP A 218 -5.86 12.60 -17.10
C ASP A 218 -5.84 11.22 -16.41
N LEU A 219 -4.93 10.98 -15.44
CA LEU A 219 -4.84 9.72 -14.72
C LEU A 219 -5.84 9.68 -13.57
N LYS A 220 -6.82 8.75 -13.66
CA LYS A 220 -7.88 8.53 -12.67
C LYS A 220 -8.27 7.07 -12.55
N GLY A 221 -9.04 6.74 -11.50
CA GLY A 221 -9.50 5.38 -11.22
C GLY A 221 -8.38 4.48 -10.68
N PRO A 222 -8.50 3.15 -10.84
CA PRO A 222 -7.52 2.21 -10.28
C PRO A 222 -6.15 2.32 -10.95
N VAL A 223 -5.10 2.20 -10.13
CA VAL A 223 -3.69 2.17 -10.53
C VAL A 223 -3.01 1.05 -9.73
N ASN A 224 -2.44 0.07 -10.39
CA ASN A 224 -1.67 -0.99 -9.75
C ASN A 224 -0.28 -0.48 -9.35
N GLY A 225 -0.06 -0.33 -8.04
CA GLY A 225 1.23 0.00 -7.45
C GLY A 225 2.08 -1.26 -7.25
N THR A 226 2.53 -1.88 -8.35
CA THR A 226 3.36 -3.08 -8.37
C THR A 226 4.53 -2.88 -9.33
N ALA A 227 5.63 -3.61 -9.13
CA ALA A 227 6.69 -3.68 -10.12
C ALA A 227 6.22 -4.46 -11.37
N PRO A 228 6.86 -4.23 -12.55
CA PRO A 228 6.50 -4.89 -13.81
C PRO A 228 6.61 -6.41 -13.76
N GLU A 229 7.57 -6.93 -12.99
CA GLU A 229 7.89 -8.34 -12.92
C GLU A 229 7.52 -8.96 -11.55
N PRO A 230 6.25 -9.37 -11.36
CA PRO A 230 5.87 -10.13 -10.18
C PRO A 230 6.56 -11.50 -10.20
N VAL A 231 6.97 -11.98 -9.03
CA VAL A 231 7.66 -13.28 -8.89
C VAL A 231 6.82 -14.28 -8.11
N ARG A 232 7.13 -15.57 -8.21
CA ARG A 232 6.54 -16.57 -7.32
C ARG A 232 7.23 -16.58 -5.96
N ASN A 233 6.53 -17.00 -4.92
CA ASN A 233 7.07 -17.05 -3.56
C ASN A 233 8.39 -17.83 -3.48
N ARG A 234 8.49 -18.99 -4.15
CA ARG A 234 9.74 -19.78 -4.19
C ARG A 234 10.91 -19.00 -4.79
N ASP A 235 10.65 -18.17 -5.82
CA ASP A 235 11.69 -17.38 -6.49
C ASP A 235 12.06 -16.16 -5.63
N PHE A 236 11.08 -15.52 -4.99
CA PHE A 236 11.30 -14.46 -4.00
C PHE A 236 12.20 -14.95 -2.88
N VAL A 237 11.89 -16.11 -2.31
CA VAL A 237 12.64 -16.74 -1.21
C VAL A 237 14.07 -17.07 -1.64
N ARG A 238 14.25 -17.63 -2.83
CA ARG A 238 15.57 -17.97 -3.38
C ARG A 238 16.43 -16.72 -3.56
N ILE A 239 15.86 -15.64 -4.15
CA ILE A 239 16.56 -14.38 -4.38
C ILE A 239 16.91 -13.71 -3.04
N LEU A 240 15.96 -13.64 -2.09
CA LEU A 240 16.20 -13.06 -0.76
C LEU A 240 17.31 -13.83 -0.01
N GLY A 241 17.29 -15.16 -0.08
CA GLY A 241 18.35 -15.98 0.51
C GLY A 241 19.72 -15.72 -0.12
N ALA A 242 19.79 -15.56 -1.44
CA ALA A 242 21.02 -15.24 -2.16
C ALA A 242 21.59 -13.86 -1.76
N VAL A 243 20.75 -12.82 -1.73
CA VAL A 243 21.15 -11.46 -1.30
C VAL A 243 21.65 -11.46 0.15
N LEU A 244 20.97 -12.15 1.05
CA LEU A 244 21.39 -12.26 2.46
C LEU A 244 22.57 -13.21 2.67
N LYS A 245 23.00 -13.96 1.65
CA LYS A 245 24.01 -15.03 1.75
C LYS A 245 23.64 -16.05 2.83
N ARG A 246 22.36 -16.44 2.87
CA ARG A 246 21.79 -17.40 3.83
C ARG A 246 20.99 -18.49 3.12
N PRO A 247 21.04 -19.75 3.59
CA PRO A 247 20.16 -20.77 3.07
C PRO A 247 18.70 -20.40 3.30
N ALA A 248 17.84 -20.77 2.33
CA ALA A 248 16.41 -20.49 2.37
C ALA A 248 15.63 -21.75 1.97
N LEU A 249 15.89 -22.85 2.70
CA LEU A 249 15.47 -24.21 2.33
C LEU A 249 14.36 -24.77 3.23
N LEU A 250 14.02 -24.11 4.36
CA LEU A 250 13.06 -24.63 5.33
C LEU A 250 11.62 -24.18 4.98
N PRO A 251 10.80 -25.03 4.33
CA PRO A 251 9.47 -24.62 3.95
C PRO A 251 8.55 -24.49 5.18
N MET A 252 7.64 -23.52 5.14
CA MET A 252 6.52 -23.44 6.09
C MET A 252 5.29 -24.11 5.46
N PRO A 253 4.91 -25.33 5.85
CA PRO A 253 3.80 -26.05 5.24
C PRO A 253 2.45 -25.33 5.38
N ALA A 254 1.60 -25.41 4.36
CA ALA A 254 0.30 -24.74 4.34
C ALA A 254 -0.61 -25.06 5.55
N PRO A 255 -0.66 -26.29 6.09
CA PRO A 255 -1.41 -26.57 7.33
C PRO A 255 -0.91 -25.75 8.53
N ILE A 256 0.39 -25.58 8.67
CA ILE A 256 0.99 -24.77 9.75
C ILE A 256 0.61 -23.30 9.57
N VAL A 257 0.68 -22.76 8.35
CA VAL A 257 0.25 -21.38 8.07
C VAL A 257 -1.21 -21.17 8.43
N ARG A 258 -2.12 -22.11 8.06
CA ARG A 258 -3.53 -22.02 8.40
C ARG A 258 -3.76 -22.13 9.92
N LEU A 259 -3.01 -23.01 10.59
CA LEU A 259 -3.10 -23.17 12.04
C LEU A 259 -2.64 -21.91 12.79
N LEU A 260 -1.55 -21.28 12.38
CA LEU A 260 -0.99 -20.12 13.06
C LEU A 260 -1.75 -18.83 12.73
N PHE A 261 -2.12 -18.62 11.47
CA PHE A 261 -2.60 -17.34 10.95
C PHE A 261 -4.08 -17.36 10.50
N GLY A 262 -4.71 -18.54 10.42
CA GLY A 262 -6.12 -18.68 10.04
C GLY A 262 -6.40 -18.12 8.65
N GLN A 263 -7.51 -17.38 8.52
CA GLN A 263 -7.93 -16.77 7.25
C GLN A 263 -6.89 -15.79 6.70
N MET A 264 -6.26 -14.98 7.55
CA MET A 264 -5.19 -14.05 7.13
C MET A 264 -4.07 -14.81 6.41
N GLY A 265 -3.57 -15.91 7.00
CA GLY A 265 -2.52 -16.72 6.39
C GLY A 265 -2.98 -17.37 5.08
N HIS A 266 -4.24 -17.77 5.01
CA HIS A 266 -4.80 -18.32 3.77
C HIS A 266 -4.83 -17.28 2.65
N GLU A 267 -5.38 -16.09 2.88
CA GLU A 267 -5.54 -15.07 1.86
C GLU A 267 -4.24 -14.32 1.50
N LEU A 268 -3.38 -14.00 2.50
CA LEU A 268 -2.20 -13.16 2.26
C LEU A 268 -0.90 -13.94 2.05
N LEU A 269 -0.80 -15.18 2.54
CA LEU A 269 0.46 -15.94 2.49
C LEU A 269 0.40 -17.15 1.55
N LEU A 270 -0.75 -17.81 1.44
CA LEU A 270 -0.89 -19.04 0.64
C LEU A 270 -1.49 -18.78 -0.75
N GLN A 271 -2.05 -17.61 -0.97
CA GLN A 271 -2.65 -17.21 -2.25
C GLN A 271 -1.96 -15.96 -2.80
N GLY A 272 -2.14 -15.71 -4.10
CA GLY A 272 -1.59 -14.53 -4.75
C GLY A 272 -1.88 -14.54 -6.25
N GLN A 273 -1.95 -13.36 -6.85
CA GLN A 273 -2.22 -13.19 -8.28
C GLN A 273 -1.03 -12.55 -8.98
N ARG A 274 -0.92 -12.76 -10.28
CA ARG A 274 0.08 -12.11 -11.13
C ARG A 274 -0.38 -10.71 -11.53
N VAL A 275 -0.39 -9.78 -10.56
CA VAL A 275 -0.78 -8.38 -10.83
C VAL A 275 0.37 -7.64 -11.50
N ILE A 276 0.06 -6.92 -12.57
CA ILE A 276 0.99 -6.08 -13.34
C ILE A 276 0.49 -4.63 -13.37
N PRO A 277 1.38 -3.63 -13.49
CA PRO A 277 1.05 -2.21 -13.51
C PRO A 277 0.72 -1.72 -14.92
N LYS A 278 -0.22 -2.39 -15.61
CA LYS A 278 -0.46 -2.17 -17.04
C LYS A 278 -0.75 -0.70 -17.37
N LYS A 279 -1.54 -0.02 -16.57
CA LYS A 279 -1.87 1.40 -16.81
C LYS A 279 -0.66 2.31 -16.73
N LEU A 280 0.30 2.02 -15.86
CA LEU A 280 1.55 2.76 -15.73
C LEU A 280 2.50 2.45 -16.90
N GLU A 281 2.62 1.18 -17.29
CA GLU A 281 3.41 0.75 -18.44
C GLU A 281 2.92 1.37 -19.74
N ASP A 282 1.60 1.33 -20.00
CA ASP A 282 0.97 1.91 -21.19
C ASP A 282 1.19 3.45 -21.29
N ARG A 283 1.45 4.11 -20.15
CA ARG A 283 1.76 5.56 -20.05
C ARG A 283 3.25 5.87 -20.03
N GLY A 284 4.11 4.86 -20.16
CA GLY A 284 5.55 5.02 -20.18
C GLY A 284 6.18 5.41 -18.83
N PHE A 285 5.52 5.06 -17.69
CA PHE A 285 6.09 5.27 -16.37
C PHE A 285 7.42 4.51 -16.24
N GLN A 286 8.45 5.18 -15.72
CA GLN A 286 9.78 4.60 -15.57
C GLN A 286 9.96 4.10 -14.13
N PHE A 287 9.98 2.79 -13.94
CA PHE A 287 10.32 2.16 -12.66
C PHE A 287 11.83 2.22 -12.42
N LYS A 288 12.25 2.55 -11.21
CA LYS A 288 13.66 2.48 -10.81
C LYS A 288 14.09 1.01 -10.59
N TYR A 289 13.19 0.19 -10.04
CA TYR A 289 13.45 -1.22 -9.76
C TYR A 289 12.45 -2.10 -10.49
N THR A 290 12.87 -2.68 -11.61
CA THR A 290 12.06 -3.60 -12.41
C THR A 290 12.24 -5.06 -12.02
N ASP A 291 13.41 -5.45 -11.50
CA ASP A 291 13.72 -6.79 -11.05
C ASP A 291 13.93 -6.88 -9.52
N LEU A 292 13.52 -8.00 -8.93
CA LEU A 292 13.53 -8.19 -7.48
C LEU A 292 14.95 -8.22 -6.90
N HIS A 293 15.94 -8.70 -7.63
CA HIS A 293 17.31 -8.83 -7.11
C HIS A 293 17.93 -7.45 -6.88
N SER A 294 17.79 -6.53 -7.83
CA SER A 294 18.26 -5.14 -7.69
C SER A 294 17.54 -4.43 -6.55
N ALA A 295 16.22 -4.60 -6.43
CA ALA A 295 15.43 -4.01 -5.35
C ALA A 295 15.86 -4.50 -3.95
N LEU A 296 16.11 -5.80 -3.81
CA LEU A 296 16.55 -6.36 -2.53
C LEU A 296 18.00 -6.00 -2.20
N ASN A 297 18.88 -5.89 -3.19
CA ASN A 297 20.24 -5.43 -2.97
C ASN A 297 20.29 -4.00 -2.45
N ASP A 298 19.53 -3.08 -3.04
CA ASP A 298 19.44 -1.70 -2.59
C ASP A 298 18.97 -1.59 -1.12
N LEU A 299 18.02 -2.43 -0.72
CA LEU A 299 17.43 -2.37 0.63
C LEU A 299 18.26 -3.08 1.70
N LEU A 300 19.17 -4.00 1.33
CA LEU A 300 19.78 -4.93 2.29
C LEU A 300 21.32 -4.94 2.28
N THR A 301 21.95 -4.25 1.34
CA THR A 301 23.40 -4.12 1.23
C THR A 301 23.86 -2.68 1.35
#